data_6548d4d4caa28c870a340481a16e29b9
#
_entry.id   6548d4d4caa28c870a340481a16e29b9
#
_cell.length_a   1.000
_cell.length_b   1.000
_cell.length_c   1.000
_cell.angle_alpha   90.00
_cell.angle_beta   90.00
_cell.angle_gamma   90.00
#
_symmetry.space_group_name_H-M   'P 1'
#
loop_
_entity.id
_entity.type
_entity.pdbx_description
1 polymer ?
#
loop_
_entity_poly.entity_id
_entity_poly.type
_entity_poly.pdbx_seq_one_letter_code
_entity_poly.pdbx_strand_id
1 'polypeptide(L)'
;MDIYLRPMLTTDAADYAAAVNESLSSLQPWMVWAHSNYQREEAVDWFRWIDRQREKGEANEMGIFATADDRFLGAAGIRYAQNPAELSAIGYWVRQKEQRKGVARQAVLQLAREGFSRPTIKTIEILAAEHNYASRAVALSCGAHFIDFRYGLIVLAEGPVNAAIYHLRREDFFRHG
;
A
#
# COMPACT_ATOMS: atom_id res chain seq x y z
N MET A 1 14.83 -7.60 7.99
CA MET A 1 14.56 -8.36 6.74
C MET A 1 14.66 -7.39 5.58
N ASP A 2 15.45 -7.76 4.57
CA ASP A 2 15.55 -6.96 3.36
C ASP A 2 14.46 -7.32 2.37
N ILE A 3 13.88 -6.32 1.74
CA ILE A 3 12.80 -6.49 0.77
C ILE A 3 13.13 -5.76 -0.52
N TYR A 4 12.44 -6.14 -1.58
CA TYR A 4 12.42 -5.38 -2.83
C TYR A 4 11.00 -5.37 -3.41
N LEU A 5 10.75 -4.39 -4.25
CA LEU A 5 9.47 -4.21 -4.93
C LEU A 5 9.65 -4.50 -6.42
N ARG A 6 8.67 -5.16 -7.02
CA ARG A 6 8.59 -5.31 -8.47
C ARG A 6 7.15 -5.45 -8.91
N PRO A 7 6.85 -5.16 -10.19
CA PRO A 7 5.53 -5.46 -10.75
C PRO A 7 5.18 -6.94 -10.60
N MET A 8 3.90 -7.23 -10.38
CA MET A 8 3.40 -8.60 -10.32
C MET A 8 3.35 -9.20 -11.71
N LEU A 9 3.75 -10.47 -11.82
CA LEU A 9 3.67 -11.26 -13.03
C LEU A 9 2.51 -12.26 -12.92
N THR A 10 2.00 -12.73 -14.05
CA THR A 10 0.93 -13.74 -14.06
C THR A 10 1.29 -14.98 -13.24
N THR A 11 2.57 -15.34 -13.23
CA THR A 11 3.09 -16.47 -12.46
C THR A 11 3.03 -16.25 -10.94
N ASP A 12 2.83 -15.02 -10.48
CA ASP A 12 2.67 -14.70 -9.06
C ASP A 12 1.23 -14.88 -8.58
N ALA A 13 0.27 -15.05 -9.50
CA ALA A 13 -1.15 -14.97 -9.16
C ALA A 13 -1.61 -16.05 -8.18
N ALA A 14 -1.09 -17.28 -8.31
CA ALA A 14 -1.45 -18.37 -7.40
C ALA A 14 -0.99 -18.08 -5.97
N ASP A 15 0.24 -17.60 -5.80
CA ASP A 15 0.78 -17.27 -4.48
C ASP A 15 0.11 -16.02 -3.90
N TYR A 16 -0.22 -15.04 -4.75
CA TYR A 16 -0.99 -13.88 -4.34
C TYR A 16 -2.35 -14.30 -3.76
N ALA A 17 -3.08 -15.16 -4.47
CA ALA A 17 -4.37 -15.67 -4.00
C ALA A 17 -4.22 -16.45 -2.69
N ALA A 18 -3.19 -17.30 -2.58
CA ALA A 18 -2.90 -18.02 -1.35
C ALA A 18 -2.63 -17.06 -0.20
N ALA A 19 -1.87 -16.00 -0.44
CA ALA A 19 -1.55 -14.99 0.59
C ALA A 19 -2.81 -14.25 1.06
N VAL A 20 -3.73 -13.91 0.16
CA VAL A 20 -5.00 -13.28 0.52
C VAL A 20 -5.81 -14.22 1.40
N ASN A 21 -5.97 -15.48 0.98
CA ASN A 21 -6.77 -16.46 1.74
C ASN A 21 -6.17 -16.77 3.12
N GLU A 22 -4.85 -16.83 3.23
CA GLU A 22 -4.16 -17.02 4.51
C GLU A 22 -4.29 -15.81 5.44
N SER A 23 -4.54 -14.63 4.89
CA SER A 23 -4.48 -13.36 5.62
C SER A 23 -5.85 -12.73 5.85
N LEU A 24 -6.94 -13.45 5.63
CA LEU A 24 -8.29 -12.89 5.69
C LEU A 24 -8.60 -12.21 7.02
N SER A 25 -8.19 -12.81 8.15
CA SER A 25 -8.48 -12.24 9.46
C SER A 25 -7.85 -10.85 9.65
N SER A 26 -6.69 -10.58 9.03
CA SER A 26 -6.03 -9.28 9.10
C SER A 26 -6.43 -8.33 7.98
N LEU A 27 -6.91 -8.85 6.84
CA LEU A 27 -7.25 -8.04 5.66
C LEU A 27 -8.72 -7.61 5.63
N GLN A 28 -9.65 -8.53 5.90
CA GLN A 28 -11.08 -8.26 5.77
C GLN A 28 -11.59 -7.06 6.54
N PRO A 29 -11.11 -6.78 7.77
CA PRO A 29 -11.58 -5.60 8.49
C PRO A 29 -11.31 -4.28 7.75
N TRP A 30 -10.29 -4.23 6.89
CA TRP A 30 -9.82 -2.99 6.29
C TRP A 30 -9.85 -2.97 4.76
N MET A 31 -9.95 -4.14 4.12
CA MET A 31 -9.87 -4.28 2.66
C MET A 31 -11.08 -5.04 2.15
N VAL A 32 -12.06 -4.31 1.61
CA VAL A 32 -13.34 -4.89 1.18
C VAL A 32 -13.21 -5.87 0.01
N TRP A 33 -12.13 -5.77 -0.76
CA TRP A 33 -11.87 -6.69 -1.87
C TRP A 33 -11.39 -8.07 -1.40
N ALA A 34 -10.89 -8.18 -0.16
CA ALA A 34 -10.40 -9.44 0.39
C ALA A 34 -11.59 -10.27 0.88
N HIS A 35 -11.78 -11.41 0.27
CA HIS A 35 -12.87 -12.34 0.61
C HIS A 35 -12.39 -13.77 0.62
N SER A 36 -13.13 -14.65 1.28
CA SER A 36 -12.82 -16.08 1.30
C SER A 36 -12.92 -16.68 -0.10
N ASN A 37 -12.10 -17.68 -0.37
CA ASN A 37 -12.04 -18.33 -1.68
C ASN A 37 -11.63 -17.36 -2.79
N TYR A 38 -10.70 -16.45 -2.48
CA TYR A 38 -10.11 -15.54 -3.46
C TYR A 38 -9.37 -16.37 -4.50
N GLN A 39 -9.68 -16.16 -5.78
CA GLN A 39 -9.22 -17.01 -6.87
C GLN A 39 -8.01 -16.41 -7.57
N ARG A 40 -7.18 -17.31 -8.14
CA ARG A 40 -6.05 -16.93 -8.98
C ARG A 40 -6.47 -15.98 -10.12
N GLU A 41 -7.61 -16.24 -10.73
CA GLU A 41 -8.14 -15.45 -11.85
C GLU A 41 -8.46 -14.00 -11.44
N GLU A 42 -8.92 -13.80 -10.20
CA GLU A 42 -9.14 -12.45 -9.67
C GLU A 42 -7.82 -11.69 -9.54
N ALA A 43 -6.76 -12.37 -9.10
CA ALA A 43 -5.43 -11.79 -9.04
C ALA A 43 -4.91 -11.41 -10.44
N VAL A 44 -5.09 -12.29 -11.42
CA VAL A 44 -4.68 -12.02 -12.80
C VAL A 44 -5.38 -10.77 -13.35
N ASP A 45 -6.69 -10.64 -13.13
CA ASP A 45 -7.46 -9.48 -13.57
C ASP A 45 -6.96 -8.21 -12.89
N TRP A 46 -6.68 -8.27 -11.60
CA TRP A 46 -6.11 -7.16 -10.84
C TRP A 46 -4.74 -6.75 -11.40
N PHE A 47 -3.86 -7.72 -11.68
CA PHE A 47 -2.53 -7.44 -12.24
C PHE A 47 -2.61 -6.75 -13.59
N ARG A 48 -3.55 -7.17 -14.44
CA ARG A 48 -3.77 -6.52 -15.74
C ARG A 48 -4.22 -5.08 -15.58
N TRP A 49 -5.09 -4.82 -14.60
CA TRP A 49 -5.56 -3.47 -14.34
C TRP A 49 -4.43 -2.57 -13.84
N ILE A 50 -3.63 -3.03 -12.89
CA ILE A 50 -2.52 -2.23 -12.36
C ILE A 50 -1.43 -2.02 -13.40
N ASP A 51 -1.20 -2.97 -14.31
CA ASP A 51 -0.27 -2.78 -15.42
C ASP A 51 -0.73 -1.65 -16.33
N ARG A 52 -2.01 -1.56 -16.62
CA ARG A 52 -2.56 -0.44 -17.41
C ARG A 52 -2.38 0.91 -16.70
N GLN A 53 -2.59 0.94 -15.40
CA GLN A 53 -2.37 2.17 -14.63
C GLN A 53 -0.89 2.59 -14.65
N ARG A 54 0.01 1.63 -14.56
CA ARG A 54 1.46 1.89 -14.64
C ARG A 54 1.84 2.44 -16.01
N GLU A 55 1.33 1.85 -17.07
CA GLU A 55 1.60 2.31 -18.45
C GLU A 55 1.14 3.75 -18.67
N LYS A 56 0.03 4.15 -18.06
CA LYS A 56 -0.47 5.53 -18.11
C LYS A 56 0.28 6.49 -17.19
N GLY A 57 1.14 5.98 -16.32
CA GLY A 57 1.83 6.80 -15.32
C GLY A 57 0.93 7.28 -14.19
N GLU A 58 -0.23 6.66 -13.99
CA GLU A 58 -1.22 7.06 -12.99
C GLU A 58 -0.99 6.40 -11.64
N ALA A 59 -0.38 5.23 -11.63
CA ALA A 59 -0.09 4.50 -10.39
C ALA A 59 1.05 3.52 -10.63
N ASN A 60 1.71 3.12 -9.54
CA ASN A 60 2.72 2.07 -9.58
C ASN A 60 2.47 1.13 -8.40
N GLU A 61 1.60 0.13 -8.64
CA GLU A 61 1.29 -0.92 -7.68
C GLU A 61 2.24 -2.09 -7.89
N MET A 62 2.89 -2.56 -6.82
CA MET A 62 3.91 -3.59 -6.90
C MET A 62 3.74 -4.65 -5.83
N GLY A 63 4.31 -5.83 -6.07
CA GLY A 63 4.48 -6.84 -5.04
C GLY A 63 5.70 -6.53 -4.19
N ILE A 64 5.65 -6.97 -2.95
CA ILE A 64 6.75 -6.89 -1.98
C ILE A 64 7.32 -8.29 -1.83
N PHE A 65 8.64 -8.43 -2.00
CA PHE A 65 9.33 -9.72 -1.94
C PHE A 65 10.51 -9.68 -1.00
N ALA A 66 10.77 -10.81 -0.34
CA ALA A 66 11.97 -10.96 0.48
C ALA A 66 13.19 -11.10 -0.43
N THR A 67 14.24 -10.34 -0.16
CA THR A 67 15.48 -10.42 -0.94
C THR A 67 16.15 -11.78 -0.83
N ALA A 68 16.04 -12.42 0.34
CA ALA A 68 16.74 -13.66 0.62
C ALA A 68 16.28 -14.85 -0.23
N ASP A 69 14.97 -14.97 -0.50
CA ASP A 69 14.39 -16.17 -1.12
C ASP A 69 13.26 -15.87 -2.11
N ASP A 70 13.03 -14.59 -2.42
CA ASP A 70 12.01 -14.13 -3.37
C ASP A 70 10.57 -14.48 -2.97
N ARG A 71 10.33 -14.82 -1.69
CA ARG A 71 8.95 -15.11 -1.27
C ARG A 71 8.10 -13.84 -1.24
N PHE A 72 6.83 -14.01 -1.58
CA PHE A 72 5.87 -12.91 -1.61
C PHE A 72 5.44 -12.52 -0.20
N LEU A 73 5.58 -11.23 0.13
CA LEU A 73 5.30 -10.70 1.48
C LEU A 73 4.03 -9.85 1.54
N GLY A 74 3.57 -9.32 0.43
CA GLY A 74 2.45 -8.40 0.40
C GLY A 74 2.50 -7.51 -0.83
N ALA A 75 1.76 -6.42 -0.81
CA ALA A 75 1.71 -5.48 -1.92
C ALA A 75 1.69 -4.04 -1.42
N ALA A 76 2.25 -3.15 -2.21
CA ALA A 76 2.26 -1.73 -1.92
C ALA A 76 2.30 -0.95 -3.22
N GLY A 77 1.73 0.26 -3.21
CA GLY A 77 1.73 1.07 -4.41
C GLY A 77 1.61 2.55 -4.11
N ILE A 78 2.01 3.35 -5.08
CA ILE A 78 1.80 4.79 -5.09
C ILE A 78 0.83 5.13 -6.21
N ARG A 79 -0.21 5.91 -5.87
CA ARG A 79 -1.13 6.47 -6.84
C ARG A 79 -0.78 7.94 -7.00
N TYR A 80 -0.50 8.34 -8.23
CA TYR A 80 -0.12 9.71 -8.54
C TYR A 80 -1.35 10.59 -8.69
N ALA A 81 -1.29 11.81 -8.15
CA ALA A 81 -2.35 12.80 -8.28
C ALA A 81 -2.59 13.13 -9.77
N GLN A 82 -3.86 13.19 -10.16
CA GLN A 82 -4.25 13.47 -11.54
C GLN A 82 -4.64 14.94 -11.76
N ASN A 83 -4.73 15.72 -10.68
CA ASN A 83 -5.03 17.14 -10.74
C ASN A 83 -4.43 17.83 -9.50
N PRO A 84 -4.30 19.20 -9.54
CA PRO A 84 -3.68 19.94 -8.43
C PRO A 84 -4.44 19.87 -7.09
N ALA A 85 -5.71 19.48 -7.10
CA ALA A 85 -6.50 19.37 -5.88
C ALA A 85 -6.23 18.06 -5.11
N GLU A 86 -5.55 17.11 -5.73
CA GLU A 86 -5.25 15.82 -5.14
C GLU A 86 -3.80 15.73 -4.68
N LEU A 87 -3.54 14.83 -3.72
CA LEU A 87 -2.20 14.42 -3.35
C LEU A 87 -1.94 13.01 -3.86
N SER A 88 -0.69 12.74 -4.22
CA SER A 88 -0.25 11.37 -4.45
C SER A 88 -0.33 10.61 -3.14
N ALA A 89 -0.70 9.32 -3.21
CA ALA A 89 -0.99 8.52 -2.02
C ALA A 89 -0.34 7.15 -2.10
N ILE A 90 0.12 6.64 -0.95
CA ILE A 90 0.68 5.30 -0.82
C ILE A 90 -0.28 4.43 -0.01
N GLY A 91 -0.51 3.20 -0.50
CA GLY A 91 -1.25 2.16 0.20
C GLY A 91 -0.45 0.87 0.25
N TYR A 92 -0.79 -0.02 1.19
CA TYR A 92 -0.04 -1.25 1.40
C TYR A 92 -0.85 -2.28 2.18
N TRP A 93 -0.48 -3.54 2.01
CA TRP A 93 -0.88 -4.62 2.91
C TRP A 93 0.24 -5.66 2.97
N VAL A 94 0.31 -6.38 4.10
CA VAL A 94 1.34 -7.39 4.34
C VAL A 94 0.67 -8.72 4.69
N ARG A 95 1.17 -9.79 4.09
CA ARG A 95 0.77 -11.17 4.39
C ARG A 95 0.83 -11.40 5.91
N GLN A 96 -0.21 -11.98 6.47
CA GLN A 96 -0.39 -12.05 7.93
C GLN A 96 0.83 -12.62 8.66
N LYS A 97 1.38 -13.71 8.16
CA LYS A 97 2.54 -14.37 8.78
C LYS A 97 3.85 -13.57 8.64
N GLU A 98 3.85 -12.54 7.81
CA GLU A 98 5.03 -11.70 7.57
C GLU A 98 4.91 -10.32 8.23
N GLN A 99 3.86 -10.10 9.02
CA GLN A 99 3.67 -8.85 9.74
C GLN A 99 4.64 -8.72 10.92
N ARG A 100 4.80 -7.49 11.42
CA ARG A 100 5.67 -7.15 12.55
C ARG A 100 7.16 -7.38 12.27
N LYS A 101 7.55 -7.35 11.00
CA LYS A 101 8.94 -7.50 10.55
C LYS A 101 9.47 -6.26 9.84
N GLY A 102 8.71 -5.16 9.87
CA GLY A 102 9.09 -3.90 9.23
C GLY A 102 8.88 -3.88 7.73
N VAL A 103 8.13 -4.84 7.17
CA VAL A 103 7.91 -4.97 5.72
C VAL A 103 7.18 -3.76 5.16
N ALA A 104 6.05 -3.37 5.75
CA ALA A 104 5.26 -2.24 5.27
C ALA A 104 6.05 -0.93 5.34
N ARG A 105 6.77 -0.70 6.43
CA ARG A 105 7.61 0.49 6.57
C ARG A 105 8.64 0.59 5.47
N GLN A 106 9.38 -0.48 5.19
CA GLN A 106 10.38 -0.49 4.13
C GLN A 106 9.76 -0.25 2.76
N ALA A 107 8.60 -0.87 2.48
CA ALA A 107 7.90 -0.68 1.22
C ALA A 107 7.46 0.78 1.03
N VAL A 108 6.89 1.40 2.06
CA VAL A 108 6.48 2.81 2.03
C VAL A 108 7.69 3.70 1.76
N LEU A 109 8.81 3.46 2.44
CA LEU A 109 10.02 4.29 2.24
C LEU A 109 10.57 4.15 0.82
N GLN A 110 10.56 2.96 0.24
CA GLN A 110 11.00 2.76 -1.15
C GLN A 110 10.07 3.46 -2.14
N LEU A 111 8.76 3.36 -1.95
CA LEU A 111 7.77 4.05 -2.80
C LEU A 111 7.84 5.56 -2.65
N ALA A 112 8.05 6.05 -1.44
CA ALA A 112 8.20 7.48 -1.19
C ALA A 112 9.43 8.05 -1.92
N ARG A 113 10.54 7.31 -1.91
CA ARG A 113 11.74 7.69 -2.65
C ARG A 113 11.45 7.79 -4.15
N GLU A 114 10.73 6.81 -4.70
CA GLU A 114 10.30 6.86 -6.10
C GLU A 114 9.40 8.07 -6.36
N GLY A 115 8.39 8.29 -5.51
CA GLY A 115 7.46 9.41 -5.66
C GLY A 115 8.17 10.75 -5.60
N PHE A 116 9.06 10.92 -4.65
CA PHE A 116 9.81 12.17 -4.50
C PHE A 116 10.91 12.36 -5.56
N SER A 117 11.18 11.37 -6.39
CA SER A 117 12.01 11.56 -7.58
C SER A 117 11.34 12.49 -8.60
N ARG A 118 10.02 12.64 -8.53
CA ARG A 118 9.28 13.64 -9.30
C ARG A 118 9.34 14.99 -8.56
N PRO A 119 9.98 16.03 -9.14
CA PRO A 119 10.19 17.30 -8.42
C PRO A 119 8.92 18.03 -8.00
N THR A 120 7.80 17.75 -8.68
CA THR A 120 6.51 18.40 -8.39
C THR A 120 5.81 17.81 -7.16
N ILE A 121 6.22 16.63 -6.70
CA ILE A 121 5.61 15.99 -5.53
C ILE A 121 6.28 16.51 -4.26
N LYS A 122 5.54 17.27 -3.46
CA LYS A 122 6.02 17.85 -2.20
C LYS A 122 5.53 17.08 -0.99
N THR A 123 4.39 16.41 -1.13
CA THR A 123 3.72 15.69 -0.04
C THR A 123 3.09 14.42 -0.60
N ILE A 124 3.25 13.33 0.14
CA ILE A 124 2.58 12.06 -0.15
C ILE A 124 1.63 11.76 1.00
N GLU A 125 0.39 11.41 0.66
CA GLU A 125 -0.66 11.10 1.61
C GLU A 125 -0.68 9.62 1.93
N ILE A 126 -0.93 9.29 3.20
CA ILE A 126 -1.23 7.92 3.64
C ILE A 126 -2.55 7.99 4.41
N LEU A 127 -3.51 7.17 4.02
CA LEU A 127 -4.81 7.07 4.69
C LEU A 127 -4.93 5.72 5.39
N ALA A 128 -5.48 5.74 6.60
CA ALA A 128 -5.81 4.51 7.33
C ALA A 128 -7.13 4.71 8.04
N ALA A 129 -7.96 3.67 8.13
CA ALA A 129 -9.17 3.74 8.93
C ALA A 129 -8.80 4.07 10.39
N GLU A 130 -9.65 4.84 11.07
CA GLU A 130 -9.39 5.34 12.43
C GLU A 130 -8.92 4.24 13.39
N HIS A 131 -9.54 3.06 13.32
CA HIS A 131 -9.22 1.95 14.22
C HIS A 131 -8.22 0.94 13.66
N ASN A 132 -7.67 1.20 12.48
CA ASN A 132 -6.60 0.39 11.93
C ASN A 132 -5.26 0.85 12.51
N TYR A 133 -5.03 0.52 13.77
CA TYR A 133 -3.88 1.02 14.51
C TYR A 133 -2.54 0.54 13.93
N ALA A 134 -2.49 -0.67 13.40
CA ALA A 134 -1.27 -1.20 12.78
C ALA A 134 -0.86 -0.36 11.57
N SER A 135 -1.82 -0.03 10.68
CA SER A 135 -1.55 0.80 9.51
C SER A 135 -1.15 2.22 9.92
N ARG A 136 -1.82 2.78 10.92
CA ARG A 136 -1.49 4.12 11.45
C ARG A 136 -0.08 4.16 12.03
N ALA A 137 0.32 3.11 12.74
CA ALA A 137 1.67 3.00 13.29
C ALA A 137 2.73 2.96 12.18
N VAL A 138 2.44 2.28 11.07
CA VAL A 138 3.35 2.25 9.92
C VAL A 138 3.57 3.66 9.36
N ALA A 139 2.50 4.43 9.15
CA ALA A 139 2.59 5.79 8.64
C ALA A 139 3.50 6.65 9.54
N LEU A 140 3.28 6.61 10.85
CA LEU A 140 4.09 7.36 11.81
C LEU A 140 5.55 6.91 11.79
N SER A 141 5.80 5.60 11.67
CA SER A 141 7.16 5.06 11.66
C SER A 141 7.97 5.50 10.42
N CYS A 142 7.28 5.90 9.36
CA CYS A 142 7.92 6.42 8.14
C CYS A 142 8.24 7.91 8.21
N GLY A 143 7.88 8.57 9.30
CA GLY A 143 8.07 10.02 9.46
C GLY A 143 6.90 10.85 8.97
N ALA A 144 5.77 10.24 8.63
CA ALA A 144 4.58 10.98 8.26
C ALA A 144 3.93 11.60 9.50
N HIS A 145 3.28 12.75 9.29
CA HIS A 145 2.61 13.50 10.36
C HIS A 145 1.12 13.29 10.28
N PHE A 146 0.48 13.04 11.43
CA PHE A 146 -0.97 12.99 11.52
C PHE A 146 -1.55 14.39 11.26
N ILE A 147 -2.51 14.46 10.35
CA ILE A 147 -3.15 15.72 9.97
C ILE A 147 -4.51 15.87 10.64
N ASP A 148 -5.42 14.93 10.39
CA ASP A 148 -6.78 14.98 10.92
C ASP A 148 -7.50 13.66 10.58
N PHE A 149 -8.72 13.54 11.11
CA PHE A 149 -9.68 12.54 10.69
C PHE A 149 -10.63 13.15 9.67
N ARG A 150 -11.07 12.34 8.70
CA ARG A 150 -12.11 12.74 7.76
C ARG A 150 -13.07 11.57 7.51
N TYR A 151 -14.36 11.84 7.74
CA TYR A 151 -15.40 10.82 7.56
C TYR A 151 -15.66 10.58 6.07
N GLY A 152 -15.80 9.32 5.70
CA GLY A 152 -16.28 8.93 4.37
C GLY A 152 -15.21 8.72 3.31
N LEU A 153 -13.95 9.05 3.58
CA LEU A 153 -12.86 8.78 2.63
C LEU A 153 -12.56 7.28 2.50
N ILE A 154 -12.84 6.52 3.55
CA ILE A 154 -12.69 5.07 3.56
C ILE A 154 -14.06 4.47 3.80
N VAL A 155 -14.45 3.51 2.94
CA VAL A 155 -15.71 2.78 3.07
C VAL A 155 -15.38 1.31 3.29
N LEU A 156 -15.77 0.80 4.45
CA LEU A 156 -15.60 -0.60 4.83
C LEU A 156 -16.90 -1.37 4.58
N ALA A 157 -16.89 -2.66 4.88
CA ALA A 157 -18.08 -3.49 4.69
C ALA A 157 -19.30 -2.97 5.45
N GLU A 158 -19.07 -2.40 6.65
CA GLU A 158 -20.15 -1.85 7.48
C GLU A 158 -20.57 -0.43 7.04
N GLY A 159 -19.85 0.17 6.11
CA GLY A 159 -20.14 1.52 5.61
C GLY A 159 -18.97 2.49 5.79
N PRO A 160 -19.21 3.79 5.57
CA PRO A 160 -18.18 4.81 5.70
C PRO A 160 -17.65 4.92 7.12
N VAL A 161 -16.35 5.17 7.26
CA VAL A 161 -15.69 5.37 8.55
C VAL A 161 -14.79 6.60 8.49
N ASN A 162 -14.28 7.02 9.64
CA ASN A 162 -13.25 8.05 9.69
C ASN A 162 -11.94 7.50 9.14
N ALA A 163 -11.32 8.27 8.25
CA ALA A 163 -9.95 8.02 7.81
C ALA A 163 -9.01 8.91 8.61
N ALA A 164 -7.95 8.33 9.16
CA ALA A 164 -6.82 9.07 9.69
C ALA A 164 -5.93 9.46 8.52
N ILE A 165 -5.65 10.75 8.38
CA ILE A 165 -4.87 11.30 7.28
C ILE A 165 -3.46 11.60 7.77
N TYR A 166 -2.46 11.10 7.05
CA TYR A 166 -1.05 11.35 7.33
C TYR A 166 -0.40 11.99 6.10
N HIS A 167 0.49 12.94 6.31
CA HIS A 167 1.30 13.54 5.25
C HIS A 167 2.77 13.25 5.48
N LEU A 168 3.41 12.68 4.47
CA LEU A 168 4.85 12.52 4.40
C LEU A 168 5.38 13.63 3.50
N ARG A 169 6.12 14.56 4.08
CA ARG A 169 6.62 15.73 3.36
C ARG A 169 8.01 15.45 2.81
N ARG A 170 8.28 15.94 1.60
CA ARG A 170 9.58 15.79 0.94
C ARG A 170 10.74 16.20 1.85
N GLU A 171 10.64 17.37 2.47
CA GLU A 171 11.72 17.89 3.31
C GLU A 171 12.01 16.98 4.51
N ASP A 172 10.97 16.47 5.14
CA ASP A 172 11.12 15.58 6.29
C ASP A 172 11.69 14.23 5.88
N PHE A 173 11.24 13.71 4.74
CA PHE A 173 11.74 12.45 4.19
C PHE A 173 13.23 12.49 3.93
N PHE A 174 13.74 13.52 3.26
CA PHE A 174 15.15 13.62 2.94
C PHE A 174 16.01 14.04 4.12
N ARG A 175 15.44 14.68 5.15
CA ARG A 175 16.16 15.02 6.37
C ARG A 175 16.47 13.78 7.20
N HIS A 176 15.56 12.80 7.23
CA HIS A 176 15.65 11.63 8.09
C HIS A 176 15.88 10.31 7.32
N GLY A 177 15.85 10.38 6.02
CA GLY A 177 16.09 9.24 5.13
C GLY A 177 17.53 9.22 4.59
#